data_882696ff382bbe11b4e5bf6363850726
#
_entry.id   882696ff382bbe11b4e5bf6363850726
#
_cell.length_a   1.000
_cell.length_b   1.000
_cell.length_c   1.000
_cell.angle_alpha   90.00
_cell.angle_beta   90.00
_cell.angle_gamma   90.00
#
_symmetry.space_group_name_H-M   'P 1'
#
loop_
_entity.id
_entity.type
_entity.pdbx_description
1 polymer ?
#
loop_
_entity_poly.entity_id
_entity_poly.type
_entity_poly.pdbx_seq_one_letter_code
_entity_poly.pdbx_strand_id
1 'polypeptide(L)'
;CRFGDPETQVVLPLLRGDLYELCAATAAGELGSFLQRFPAGEHDPADWAGAGLSEWRRHCVVVVGASDGYPGRYLAGRPIELPEESPDAWIIHAGTKERDEVLVTAGGRVLGAVGMAARLEAARGLAYGLLAGTHFEGLTYRRDIAARKD
;
A
#
# COMPACT_ATOMS: atom_id res chain seq x y z
N CYS A 1 9.66 17.92 5.27
CA CYS A 1 8.54 17.12 4.79
C CYS A 1 9.07 15.96 3.96
N ARG A 2 8.57 14.77 4.16
CA ARG A 2 8.96 13.58 3.39
C ARG A 2 7.72 12.86 2.92
N PHE A 3 7.79 12.31 1.72
CA PHE A 3 6.85 11.34 1.23
C PHE A 3 7.39 9.95 1.54
N GLY A 4 6.65 9.14 2.24
CA GLY A 4 7.16 7.86 2.72
C GLY A 4 6.09 6.92 3.22
N ASP A 5 6.45 6.05 4.14
CA ASP A 5 5.55 5.08 4.75
C ASP A 5 4.57 5.76 5.73
N PRO A 6 3.24 5.53 5.59
CA PRO A 6 2.59 4.56 4.69
C PRO A 6 2.12 5.12 3.33
N GLU A 7 2.29 6.40 3.02
CA GLU A 7 1.68 7.07 1.85
C GLU A 7 2.14 6.45 0.52
N THR A 8 3.43 6.11 0.41
CA THR A 8 3.97 5.45 -0.80
C THR A 8 3.31 4.12 -1.10
N GLN A 9 2.82 3.42 -0.08
CA GLN A 9 2.18 2.11 -0.22
C GLN A 9 0.84 2.17 -0.96
N VAL A 10 0.20 3.34 -1.03
CA VAL A 10 -1.03 3.55 -1.82
C VAL A 10 -0.76 4.24 -3.16
N VAL A 11 0.32 5.01 -3.28
CA VAL A 11 0.63 5.76 -4.49
C VAL A 11 1.38 4.90 -5.51
N LEU A 12 2.40 4.14 -5.06
CA LEU A 12 3.22 3.34 -5.97
C LEU A 12 2.43 2.26 -6.72
N PRO A 13 1.46 1.55 -6.12
CA PRO A 13 0.63 0.61 -6.86
C PRO A 13 -0.21 1.24 -7.99
N LEU A 14 -0.48 2.54 -7.89
CA LEU A 14 -1.21 3.29 -8.91
C LEU A 14 -0.28 3.95 -9.95
N LEU A 15 1.03 3.87 -9.76
CA LEU A 15 2.00 4.41 -10.69
C LEU A 15 2.04 3.58 -11.98
N ARG A 16 1.90 4.24 -13.12
CA ARG A 16 2.12 3.64 -14.44
C ARG A 16 3.57 3.85 -14.86
N GLY A 17 4.23 2.75 -15.22
CA GLY A 17 5.63 2.80 -15.62
C GLY A 17 6.60 2.45 -14.48
N ASP A 18 7.86 2.46 -14.82
CA ASP A 18 8.94 2.09 -13.92
C ASP A 18 9.38 3.29 -13.05
N LEU A 19 9.36 3.11 -11.72
CA LEU A 19 9.76 4.15 -10.78
C LEU A 19 11.23 4.55 -10.92
N TYR A 20 12.11 3.60 -11.26
CA TYR A 20 13.53 3.88 -11.48
C TYR A 20 13.72 4.78 -12.70
N GLU A 21 13.05 4.48 -13.81
CA GLU A 21 13.10 5.31 -15.02
C GLU A 21 12.58 6.74 -14.73
N LEU A 22 11.50 6.86 -13.97
CA LEU A 22 10.95 8.16 -13.55
C LEU A 22 11.99 8.97 -12.73
N CYS A 23 12.62 8.32 -11.75
CA CYS A 23 13.65 8.94 -10.93
C CYS A 23 14.89 9.32 -11.75
N ALA A 24 15.35 8.44 -12.66
CA ALA A 24 16.49 8.68 -13.53
C ALA A 24 16.23 9.85 -14.48
N ALA A 25 15.07 9.91 -15.13
CA ALA A 25 14.66 11.01 -16.00
C ALA A 25 14.56 12.34 -15.22
N THR A 26 14.06 12.28 -13.98
CA THR A 26 14.01 13.46 -13.09
C THR A 26 15.42 13.97 -12.78
N ALA A 27 16.32 13.08 -12.41
CA ALA A 27 17.71 13.42 -12.08
C ALA A 27 18.50 13.97 -13.30
N ALA A 28 18.19 13.48 -14.49
CA ALA A 28 18.78 13.95 -15.76
C ALA A 28 18.17 15.26 -16.27
N GLY A 29 17.07 15.76 -15.68
CA GLY A 29 16.34 16.92 -16.20
C GLY A 29 15.47 16.60 -17.43
N GLU A 30 15.20 15.32 -17.68
CA GLU A 30 14.47 14.82 -18.86
C GLU A 30 13.02 14.42 -18.54
N LEU A 31 12.50 14.83 -17.39
CA LEU A 31 11.17 14.47 -16.93
C LEU A 31 10.07 14.78 -17.94
N GLY A 32 10.17 15.94 -18.65
CA GLY A 32 9.20 16.31 -19.66
C GLY A 32 9.11 15.31 -20.81
N SER A 33 10.26 14.84 -21.32
CA SER A 33 10.33 13.82 -22.37
C SER A 33 9.83 12.46 -21.86
N PHE A 34 10.13 12.11 -20.62
CA PHE A 34 9.63 10.89 -20.00
C PHE A 34 8.09 10.89 -19.89
N LEU A 35 7.50 12.01 -19.44
CA LEU A 35 6.06 12.15 -19.29
C LEU A 35 5.29 12.04 -20.62
N GLN A 36 5.90 12.41 -21.75
CA GLN A 36 5.29 12.26 -23.09
C GLN A 36 5.01 10.80 -23.45
N ARG A 37 5.67 9.84 -22.82
CA ARG A 37 5.42 8.40 -22.99
C ARG A 37 4.09 7.95 -22.37
N PHE A 38 3.51 8.77 -21.48
CA PHE A 38 2.27 8.52 -20.78
C PHE A 38 1.27 9.64 -21.10
N PRO A 39 0.68 9.64 -22.30
CA PRO A 39 -0.25 10.69 -22.69
C PRO A 39 -1.41 10.72 -21.70
N ALA A 40 -1.75 11.93 -21.27
CA ALA A 40 -2.94 12.17 -20.50
C ALA A 40 -4.15 11.63 -21.28
N GLY A 41 -4.96 10.79 -20.65
CA GLY A 41 -6.27 10.43 -21.20
C GLY A 41 -7.22 11.64 -21.18
N GLU A 42 -8.47 11.47 -21.56
CA GLU A 42 -9.52 12.47 -21.33
C GLU A 42 -9.77 12.61 -19.83
N HIS A 43 -9.24 13.67 -19.22
CA HIS A 43 -9.29 13.91 -17.77
C HIS A 43 -9.95 15.23 -17.46
N ASP A 44 -10.56 15.30 -16.30
CA ASP A 44 -10.88 16.57 -15.67
C ASP A 44 -9.56 17.33 -15.41
N PRO A 45 -9.42 18.58 -15.92
CA PRO A 45 -8.22 19.39 -15.68
C PRO A 45 -7.92 19.66 -14.20
N ALA A 46 -8.87 19.44 -13.32
CA ALA A 46 -8.70 19.52 -11.87
C ALA A 46 -8.02 18.27 -11.29
N ASP A 47 -7.91 17.19 -12.06
CA ASP A 47 -7.25 15.96 -11.63
C ASP A 47 -5.74 16.07 -11.91
N TRP A 48 -4.93 16.26 -10.88
CA TRP A 48 -3.47 16.31 -11.00
C TRP A 48 -2.85 15.01 -11.56
N ALA A 49 -3.63 13.91 -11.59
CA ALA A 49 -3.30 12.69 -12.29
C ALA A 49 -3.24 12.85 -13.82
N GLY A 50 -3.52 14.06 -14.35
CA GLY A 50 -3.49 14.41 -15.77
C GLY A 50 -2.16 14.18 -16.49
N ALA A 51 -1.07 13.87 -15.77
CA ALA A 51 0.19 13.46 -16.38
C ALA A 51 0.20 12.00 -16.90
N GLY A 52 -0.92 11.27 -16.80
CA GLY A 52 -1.01 9.89 -17.30
C GLY A 52 -0.20 8.85 -16.49
N LEU A 53 0.50 9.27 -15.44
CA LEU A 53 1.36 8.41 -14.61
C LEU A 53 0.60 7.59 -13.59
N SER A 54 -0.68 7.85 -13.34
CA SER A 54 -1.44 7.10 -12.36
C SER A 54 -2.59 6.30 -12.97
N GLU A 55 -2.90 5.19 -12.35
CA GLU A 55 -4.10 4.38 -12.65
C GLU A 55 -5.35 5.04 -12.03
N TRP A 56 -5.67 6.27 -12.47
CA TRP A 56 -6.73 7.11 -11.92
C TRP A 56 -8.13 6.44 -11.88
N ARG A 57 -8.34 5.39 -12.68
CA ARG A 57 -9.59 4.60 -12.66
C ARG A 57 -9.62 3.55 -11.55
N ARG A 58 -8.56 3.48 -10.74
CA ARG A 58 -8.48 2.53 -9.64
C ARG A 58 -8.25 3.26 -8.32
N HIS A 59 -8.74 2.66 -7.26
CA HIS A 59 -8.50 3.09 -5.89
C HIS A 59 -7.55 2.09 -5.23
N CYS A 60 -6.62 2.59 -4.43
CA CYS A 60 -5.75 1.78 -3.61
C CYS A 60 -5.99 2.11 -2.14
N VAL A 61 -6.17 1.10 -1.32
CA VAL A 61 -6.33 1.22 0.13
C VAL A 61 -5.30 0.34 0.81
N VAL A 62 -4.60 0.89 1.80
CA VAL A 62 -3.70 0.13 2.67
C VAL A 62 -4.18 0.24 4.10
N VAL A 63 -4.31 -0.89 4.76
CA VAL A 63 -4.62 -0.96 6.19
C VAL A 63 -3.43 -1.60 6.91
N VAL A 64 -2.87 -0.88 7.86
CA VAL A 64 -1.71 -1.36 8.63
C VAL A 64 -2.16 -2.30 9.73
N GLY A 65 -1.61 -3.52 9.73
CA GLY A 65 -1.66 -4.46 10.84
C GLY A 65 -0.49 -4.23 11.78
N ALA A 66 -0.78 -4.02 13.05
CA ALA A 66 0.20 -3.69 14.07
C ALA A 66 0.17 -4.71 15.22
N SER A 67 1.27 -4.81 15.95
CA SER A 67 1.34 -5.53 17.21
C SER A 67 0.57 -4.79 18.29
N ASP A 68 -0.15 -5.51 19.13
CA ASP A 68 -0.81 -4.96 20.31
C ASP A 68 0.19 -4.18 21.18
N GLY A 69 -0.28 -3.03 21.70
CA GLY A 69 0.55 -2.09 22.46
C GLY A 69 1.30 -1.05 21.62
N TYR A 70 1.38 -1.19 20.30
CA TYR A 70 1.95 -0.15 19.43
C TYR A 70 1.09 1.15 19.48
N PRO A 71 1.69 2.38 19.53
CA PRO A 71 3.11 2.73 19.40
C PRO A 71 3.94 2.61 20.69
N GLY A 72 3.38 2.09 21.79
CA GLY A 72 4.08 1.85 23.04
C GLY A 72 4.89 0.55 23.04
N ARG A 73 4.84 -0.19 24.16
CA ARG A 73 5.54 -1.46 24.26
C ARG A 73 4.74 -2.58 23.60
N TYR A 74 5.37 -3.35 22.75
CA TYR A 74 4.80 -4.52 22.08
C TYR A 74 5.73 -5.73 22.17
N LEU A 75 5.19 -6.92 21.98
CA LEU A 75 5.95 -8.16 21.92
C LEU A 75 6.22 -8.52 20.45
N ALA A 76 7.44 -8.96 20.16
CA ALA A 76 7.86 -9.48 18.86
C ALA A 76 8.07 -11.01 18.92
N GLY A 77 8.28 -11.61 17.74
CA GLY A 77 8.54 -13.06 17.62
C GLY A 77 7.27 -13.90 17.58
N ARG A 78 6.10 -13.31 17.34
CA ARG A 78 4.84 -14.04 17.17
C ARG A 78 4.75 -14.62 15.76
N PRO A 79 4.48 -15.93 15.59
CA PRO A 79 4.26 -16.53 14.27
C PRO A 79 3.14 -15.81 13.52
N ILE A 80 3.32 -15.64 12.21
CA ILE A 80 2.35 -14.97 11.33
C ILE A 80 1.87 -15.97 10.29
N GLU A 81 0.56 -16.14 10.19
CA GLU A 81 -0.10 -16.83 9.08
C GLU A 81 -0.70 -15.78 8.15
N LEU A 82 -0.39 -15.88 6.86
CA LEU A 82 -0.87 -14.96 5.83
C LEU A 82 -1.93 -15.65 4.97
N PRO A 83 -2.94 -14.90 4.49
CA PRO A 83 -3.90 -15.39 3.52
C PRO A 83 -3.27 -15.53 2.13
N GLU A 84 -3.99 -16.14 1.21
CA GLU A 84 -3.65 -16.10 -0.21
C GLU A 84 -3.75 -14.67 -0.75
N GLU A 85 -2.79 -14.32 -1.59
CA GLU A 85 -2.70 -13.04 -2.27
C GLU A 85 -3.28 -13.12 -3.70
N SER A 86 -3.60 -11.97 -4.26
CA SER A 86 -4.02 -11.84 -5.65
C SER A 86 -3.40 -10.59 -6.28
N PRO A 87 -3.48 -10.40 -7.61
CA PRO A 87 -2.99 -9.17 -8.26
C PRO A 87 -3.65 -7.89 -7.74
N ASP A 88 -4.84 -7.99 -7.17
CA ASP A 88 -5.60 -6.86 -6.64
C ASP A 88 -5.60 -6.78 -5.10
N ALA A 89 -5.00 -7.76 -4.42
CA ALA A 89 -4.95 -7.80 -2.96
C ALA A 89 -3.68 -8.55 -2.48
N TRP A 90 -2.78 -7.85 -1.80
CA TRP A 90 -1.48 -8.41 -1.35
C TRP A 90 -1.03 -7.79 -0.03
N ILE A 91 -0.01 -8.40 0.58
CA ILE A 91 0.60 -7.96 1.84
C ILE A 91 1.95 -7.28 1.57
N ILE A 92 2.16 -6.13 2.18
CA ILE A 92 3.46 -5.47 2.27
C ILE A 92 4.06 -5.82 3.63
N HIS A 93 5.23 -6.44 3.63
CA HIS A 93 6.00 -6.72 4.84
C HIS A 93 6.66 -5.43 5.36
N ALA A 94 6.48 -5.15 6.65
CA ALA A 94 7.10 -4.03 7.36
C ALA A 94 7.95 -4.55 8.54
N GLY A 95 7.35 -4.75 9.69
CA GLY A 95 8.02 -5.31 10.86
C GLY A 95 7.89 -6.83 10.92
N THR A 96 8.33 -7.53 9.91
CA THR A 96 8.35 -9.01 9.84
C THR A 96 9.78 -9.52 9.75
N LYS A 97 10.01 -10.76 10.16
CA LYS A 97 11.29 -11.47 10.09
C LYS A 97 11.04 -12.96 9.93
N GLU A 98 11.89 -13.62 9.18
CA GLU A 98 11.95 -15.08 9.16
C GLU A 98 12.85 -15.59 10.29
N ARG A 99 12.37 -16.60 11.02
CA ARG A 99 13.10 -17.32 12.05
C ARG A 99 12.75 -18.81 11.96
N ASP A 100 13.76 -19.65 11.72
CA ASP A 100 13.60 -21.10 11.61
C ASP A 100 12.49 -21.49 10.61
N GLU A 101 12.52 -20.86 9.44
CA GLU A 101 11.54 -21.03 8.34
C GLU A 101 10.10 -20.57 8.69
N VAL A 102 9.92 -19.89 9.82
CA VAL A 102 8.63 -19.33 10.24
C VAL A 102 8.66 -17.80 10.15
N LEU A 103 7.66 -17.23 9.51
CA LEU A 103 7.47 -15.77 9.50
C LEU A 103 6.98 -15.33 10.88
N VAL A 104 7.65 -14.33 11.46
CA VAL A 104 7.33 -13.81 12.80
C VAL A 104 7.27 -12.30 12.83
N THR A 105 6.55 -11.73 13.78
CA THR A 105 6.54 -10.29 14.06
C THR A 105 7.91 -9.81 14.55
N ALA A 106 8.37 -8.67 14.05
CA ALA A 106 9.66 -8.05 14.41
C ALA A 106 9.56 -6.55 14.66
N GLY A 107 8.37 -5.96 14.57
CA GLY A 107 8.15 -4.53 14.74
C GLY A 107 6.75 -4.20 15.23
N GLY A 108 6.51 -2.92 15.55
CA GLY A 108 5.20 -2.42 15.97
C GLY A 108 4.21 -2.40 14.82
N ARG A 109 4.57 -1.77 13.68
CA ARG A 109 3.84 -1.95 12.41
C ARG A 109 4.40 -3.19 11.74
N VAL A 110 3.57 -4.22 11.59
CA VAL A 110 4.00 -5.56 11.16
C VAL A 110 3.84 -5.71 9.67
N LEU A 111 2.69 -5.33 9.12
CA LEU A 111 2.37 -5.48 7.72
C LEU A 111 1.39 -4.40 7.24
N GLY A 112 1.30 -4.22 5.92
CA GLY A 112 0.28 -3.43 5.27
C GLY A 112 -0.55 -4.31 4.35
N ALA A 113 -1.84 -4.42 4.59
CA ALA A 113 -2.75 -5.12 3.69
C ALA A 113 -3.24 -4.14 2.61
N VAL A 114 -2.93 -4.44 1.36
CA VAL A 114 -3.26 -3.61 0.20
C VAL A 114 -4.46 -4.18 -0.53
N GLY A 115 -5.38 -3.32 -0.89
CA GLY A 115 -6.47 -3.67 -1.80
C GLY A 115 -6.59 -2.63 -2.92
N MET A 116 -6.75 -3.09 -4.15
CA MET A 116 -6.84 -2.25 -5.33
C MET A 116 -8.05 -2.61 -6.19
N ALA A 117 -8.89 -1.64 -6.51
CA ALA A 117 -10.11 -1.87 -7.30
C ALA A 117 -10.60 -0.60 -8.01
N ALA A 118 -11.57 -0.74 -8.92
CA ALA A 118 -12.20 0.39 -9.61
C ALA A 118 -13.10 1.24 -8.69
N ARG A 119 -13.46 0.75 -7.50
CA ARG A 119 -14.29 1.46 -6.51
C ARG A 119 -13.61 1.43 -5.15
N LEU A 120 -13.68 2.56 -4.44
CA LEU A 120 -13.05 2.70 -3.12
C LEU A 120 -13.54 1.64 -2.12
N GLU A 121 -14.84 1.38 -2.08
CA GLU A 121 -15.42 0.39 -1.18
C GLU A 121 -14.93 -1.03 -1.48
N ALA A 122 -14.72 -1.36 -2.76
CA ALA A 122 -14.18 -2.66 -3.16
C ALA A 122 -12.69 -2.78 -2.79
N ALA A 123 -11.87 -1.75 -3.06
CA ALA A 123 -10.47 -1.72 -2.64
C ALA A 123 -10.34 -1.84 -1.11
N ARG A 124 -11.18 -1.12 -0.37
CA ARG A 124 -11.27 -1.23 1.09
C ARG A 124 -11.63 -2.66 1.53
N GLY A 125 -12.64 -3.25 0.90
CA GLY A 125 -13.07 -4.63 1.19
C GLY A 125 -11.96 -5.65 1.02
N LEU A 126 -11.15 -5.52 -0.06
CA LEU A 126 -10.01 -6.38 -0.33
C LEU A 126 -8.92 -6.25 0.77
N ALA A 127 -8.55 -5.02 1.13
CA ALA A 127 -7.54 -4.79 2.18
C ALA A 127 -7.98 -5.36 3.54
N TYR A 128 -9.25 -5.16 3.92
CA TYR A 128 -9.78 -5.74 5.17
C TYR A 128 -9.96 -7.25 5.09
N GLY A 129 -10.26 -7.81 3.91
CA GLY A 129 -10.32 -9.25 3.69
C GLY A 129 -8.99 -9.94 3.97
N LEU A 130 -7.88 -9.35 3.50
CA LEU A 130 -6.54 -9.84 3.82
C LEU A 130 -6.25 -9.81 5.33
N LEU A 131 -6.59 -8.71 6.01
CA LEU A 131 -6.39 -8.63 7.47
C LEU A 131 -7.26 -9.62 8.25
N ALA A 132 -8.47 -9.89 7.77
CA ALA A 132 -9.33 -10.90 8.39
C ALA A 132 -8.76 -12.32 8.24
N GLY A 133 -8.03 -12.59 7.16
CA GLY A 133 -7.32 -13.86 6.93
C GLY A 133 -5.91 -13.90 7.51
N THR A 134 -5.39 -12.79 8.01
CA THR A 134 -4.06 -12.74 8.65
C THR A 134 -4.18 -13.07 10.12
N HIS A 135 -3.32 -13.97 10.62
CA HIS A 135 -3.33 -14.38 12.02
C HIS A 135 -1.94 -14.26 12.64
N PHE A 136 -1.85 -13.52 13.74
CA PHE A 136 -0.78 -13.57 14.74
C PHE A 136 -1.32 -13.06 16.09
N GLU A 137 -0.75 -13.52 17.17
CA GLU A 137 -1.19 -13.11 18.51
C GLU A 137 -0.93 -11.61 18.73
N GLY A 138 -1.99 -10.87 19.10
CA GLY A 138 -1.93 -9.43 19.30
C GLY A 138 -2.04 -8.61 18.01
N LEU A 139 -2.58 -9.16 16.91
CA LEU A 139 -2.90 -8.37 15.72
C LEU A 139 -3.96 -7.31 16.02
N THR A 140 -3.61 -6.06 15.77
CA THR A 140 -4.52 -4.91 15.86
C THR A 140 -4.50 -4.09 14.58
N TYR A 141 -5.62 -3.47 14.21
CA TYR A 141 -5.72 -2.54 13.09
C TYR A 141 -6.93 -1.63 13.22
N ARG A 142 -6.87 -0.47 12.59
CA ARG A 142 -7.98 0.48 12.53
C ARG A 142 -9.08 -0.05 11.60
N ARG A 143 -10.34 0.14 11.97
CA ARG A 143 -11.50 -0.31 11.20
C ARG A 143 -12.16 0.78 10.36
N ASP A 144 -11.69 2.02 10.48
CA ASP A 144 -12.25 3.22 9.86
C ASP A 144 -11.43 3.77 8.69
N ILE A 145 -10.38 3.05 8.24
CA ILE A 145 -9.57 3.45 7.09
C ILE A 145 -10.44 3.46 5.83
N ALA A 146 -10.36 4.55 5.06
CA ALA A 146 -11.14 4.79 3.86
C ALA A 146 -12.67 4.64 4.05
N ALA A 147 -13.17 4.77 5.29
CA ALA A 147 -14.60 4.86 5.55
C ALA A 147 -15.10 6.26 5.10
N ARG A 148 -16.20 6.30 4.33
CA ARG A 148 -16.89 7.57 4.10
C ARG A 148 -17.41 8.08 5.44
N LYS A 149 -17.14 9.34 5.72
CA LYS A 149 -17.89 10.09 6.73
C LYS A 149 -19.07 10.73 5.98
N ASP A 150 -20.27 10.37 6.39
CA ASP A 150 -21.48 11.07 5.98
C ASP A 150 -21.44 12.50 6.48
#